data_eebbad3773f115773cb21fda61bb32d1
#
_entry.id   eebbad3773f115773cb21fda61bb32d1
#
_cell.length_a   1.000
_cell.length_b   1.000
_cell.length_c   1.000
_cell.angle_alpha   90.00
_cell.angle_beta   90.00
_cell.angle_gamma   90.00
#
_symmetry.space_group_name_H-M   'P 1'
#
loop_
_entity.id
_entity.type
_entity.pdbx_description
1 polymer ?
#
loop_
_entity_poly.entity_id
_entity_poly.type
_entity_poly.pdbx_seq_one_letter_code
_entity_poly.pdbx_strand_id
1 'polypeptide(L)' 'MTDVARVEVAAEYAGMRLDAFMAAEGLYPTRSAAAKCIAEGCAALNGRIARKSATVAAGDVLEYETYDDPHAP' A
#
# COMPACT_ATOMS: atom_id res chain seq x y z
N MET A 1 -14.70 11.76 2.22
CA MET A 1 -13.95 11.05 3.28
C MET A 1 -13.15 9.92 2.65
N THR A 2 -11.95 9.72 3.12
CA THR A 2 -11.09 8.67 2.60
C THR A 2 -11.37 7.35 3.32
N ASP A 3 -11.64 6.31 2.57
CA ASP A 3 -11.85 4.99 3.16
C ASP A 3 -10.50 4.33 3.42
N VAL A 4 -10.44 3.56 4.48
CA VAL A 4 -9.26 2.75 4.81
C VAL A 4 -9.58 1.30 4.52
N ALA A 5 -8.71 0.64 3.77
CA ALA A 5 -8.85 -0.76 3.44
C ALA A 5 -7.71 -1.55 4.09
N ARG A 6 -7.91 -2.86 4.18
CA ARG A 6 -6.93 -3.77 4.79
C ARG A 6 -6.70 -4.94 3.85
N VAL A 7 -5.44 -5.34 3.70
CA VAL A 7 -5.08 -6.50 2.90
C VAL A 7 -3.96 -7.27 3.59
N GLU A 8 -4.02 -8.59 3.52
CA GLU A 8 -2.94 -9.45 4.02
C GLU A 8 -1.99 -9.79 2.88
N VAL A 9 -0.70 -9.72 3.16
CA VAL A 9 0.33 -9.99 2.14
C VAL A 9 0.48 -11.49 1.95
N ALA A 10 0.26 -11.95 0.71
CA ALA A 10 0.47 -13.36 0.35
C ALA A 10 1.96 -13.68 0.30
N ALA A 11 2.28 -14.96 0.51
CA ALA A 11 3.67 -15.41 0.54
C ALA A 11 4.44 -15.11 -0.75
N GLU A 12 3.73 -15.08 -1.89
CA GLU A 12 4.35 -14.80 -3.18
C GLU A 12 4.93 -13.39 -3.29
N TYR A 13 4.50 -12.48 -2.43
CA TYR A 13 4.98 -11.09 -2.42
C TYR A 13 6.06 -10.82 -1.38
N ALA A 14 6.45 -11.83 -0.61
CA ALA A 14 7.45 -11.66 0.45
C ALA A 14 8.74 -11.06 -0.11
N GLY A 15 9.26 -10.03 0.55
CA GLY A 15 10.48 -9.35 0.14
C GLY A 15 10.28 -8.23 -0.89
N MET A 16 9.07 -8.05 -1.39
CA MET A 16 8.78 -7.00 -2.34
C MET A 16 8.69 -5.63 -1.64
N ARG A 17 9.09 -4.58 -2.34
CA ARG A 17 8.90 -3.23 -1.79
C ARG A 17 7.40 -2.94 -1.68
N LEU A 18 7.03 -2.19 -0.65
CA LEU A 18 5.63 -1.90 -0.38
C LEU A 18 4.95 -1.18 -1.56
N ASP A 19 5.63 -0.19 -2.16
CA ASP A 19 5.08 0.53 -3.30
C ASP A 19 4.82 -0.41 -4.49
N ALA A 20 5.76 -1.33 -4.74
CA ALA A 20 5.61 -2.31 -5.81
C ALA A 20 4.47 -3.30 -5.51
N PHE A 21 4.35 -3.73 -4.25
CA PHE A 21 3.26 -4.60 -3.82
C PHE A 21 1.90 -3.94 -4.03
N MET A 22 1.77 -2.69 -3.62
CA MET A 22 0.51 -1.95 -3.75
C MET A 22 0.08 -1.82 -5.21
N ALA A 23 1.04 -1.58 -6.11
CA ALA A 23 0.76 -1.51 -7.54
C ALA A 23 0.44 -2.89 -8.12
N ALA A 24 1.17 -3.93 -7.72
CA ALA A 24 0.97 -5.28 -8.21
C ALA A 24 -0.41 -5.84 -7.81
N GLU A 25 -0.87 -5.51 -6.61
CA GLU A 25 -2.20 -5.94 -6.14
C GLU A 25 -3.33 -5.08 -6.71
N GLY A 26 -3.02 -4.04 -7.46
CA GLY A 26 -4.02 -3.16 -8.01
C GLY A 26 -4.65 -2.21 -7.01
N LEU A 27 -4.02 -2.02 -5.85
CA LEU A 27 -4.52 -1.12 -4.82
C LEU A 27 -4.35 0.34 -5.24
N TYR A 28 -3.29 0.61 -5.99
CA TYR A 28 -3.00 1.91 -6.59
C TYR A 28 -2.64 1.69 -8.06
N PRO A 29 -2.93 2.67 -8.93
CA PRO A 29 -2.73 2.48 -10.38
C PRO A 29 -1.27 2.39 -10.80
N THR A 30 -0.36 3.00 -10.04
CA THR A 30 1.07 2.99 -10.35
C THR A 30 1.89 2.92 -9.07
N ARG A 31 3.18 2.53 -9.20
CA ARG A 31 4.11 2.55 -8.08
C ARG A 31 4.34 3.97 -7.57
N SER A 32 4.35 4.95 -8.47
CA SER A 32 4.51 6.35 -8.09
C SER A 32 3.38 6.83 -7.18
N ALA A 33 2.14 6.47 -7.52
CA ALA A 33 0.99 6.82 -6.70
C ALA A 33 1.06 6.12 -5.33
N ALA A 34 1.47 4.86 -5.31
CA ALA A 34 1.65 4.11 -4.08
C ALA A 34 2.75 4.72 -3.21
N ALA A 35 3.88 5.08 -3.82
CA ALA A 35 4.98 5.70 -3.10
C ALA A 35 4.56 7.04 -2.47
N LYS A 36 3.76 7.81 -3.18
CA LYS A 36 3.23 9.07 -2.66
C LYS A 36 2.34 8.82 -1.43
N CYS A 37 1.47 7.83 -1.49
CA CYS A 37 0.63 7.45 -0.36
C CYS A 37 1.49 7.11 0.87
N ILE A 38 2.53 6.29 0.66
CA ILE A 38 3.43 5.88 1.73
C ILE A 38 4.14 7.10 2.33
N ALA A 39 4.64 7.99 1.46
CA ALA A 39 5.36 9.19 1.89
C ALA A 39 4.47 10.14 2.70
N GLU A 40 3.17 10.14 2.42
CA GLU A 40 2.22 10.98 3.14
C GLU A 40 1.69 10.33 4.43
N GLY A 41 2.16 9.13 4.74
CA GLY A 41 1.72 8.42 5.94
C GLY A 41 0.36 7.74 5.81
N CYS A 42 -0.07 7.47 4.57
CA CYS A 42 -1.38 6.88 4.30
C CYS A 42 -1.38 5.36 4.27
N ALA A 43 -0.26 4.73 4.60
CA ALA A 43 -0.14 3.28 4.62
C ALA A 43 0.52 2.84 5.92
N ALA A 44 0.00 1.78 6.51
CA ALA A 44 0.55 1.22 7.75
C ALA A 44 0.71 -0.29 7.59
N LEU A 45 1.85 -0.82 8.02
CA LEU A 45 2.11 -2.25 8.06
C LEU A 45 2.05 -2.71 9.51
N ASN A 46 1.19 -3.69 9.77
CA ASN A 46 1.03 -4.28 11.11
C ASN A 46 0.80 -3.20 12.18
N GLY A 47 0.00 -2.18 11.82
CA GLY A 47 -0.37 -1.12 12.75
C GLY A 47 0.63 0.02 12.90
N ARG A 48 1.70 0.02 12.09
CA ARG A 48 2.73 1.08 12.12
C ARG A 48 2.80 1.78 10.79
N ILE A 49 2.92 3.10 10.81
CA ILE A 49 3.08 3.88 9.57
C ILE A 49 4.30 3.34 8.81
N ALA A 50 4.09 3.00 7.56
CA ALA A 50 5.13 2.40 6.73
C ALA A 50 6.12 3.46 6.26
N ARG A 51 7.40 3.04 6.17
CA ARG A 51 8.45 3.88 5.62
C ARG A 51 8.47 3.76 4.10
N LYS A 52 9.01 4.78 3.43
CA LYS A 52 9.12 4.82 1.98
C LYS A 52 9.88 3.63 1.40
N SER A 53 10.86 3.11 2.14
CA SER A 53 11.68 1.98 1.74
C SER A 53 11.21 0.65 2.31
N ALA A 54 10.03 0.60 2.92
CA ALA A 54 9.52 -0.61 3.55
C ALA A 54 9.34 -1.74 2.54
N THR A 55 9.62 -2.96 2.99
CA THR A 55 9.34 -4.17 2.24
C THR A 55 8.26 -4.96 2.97
N VAL A 56 7.54 -5.81 2.24
CA VAL A 56 6.49 -6.64 2.83
C VAL A 56 7.00 -8.05 3.08
N ALA A 57 6.37 -8.73 4.03
CA ALA A 57 6.64 -10.14 4.32
C ALA A 57 5.32 -10.90 4.31
N ALA A 58 5.41 -12.20 4.09
CA ALA A 58 4.22 -13.05 4.11
C ALA A 58 3.48 -12.90 5.44
N GLY A 59 2.17 -12.71 5.36
CA GLY A 59 1.33 -12.56 6.55
C GLY A 59 1.25 -11.15 7.11
N ASP A 60 2.02 -10.20 6.57
CA ASP A 60 1.90 -8.80 6.98
C ASP A 60 0.49 -8.29 6.66
N VAL A 61 -0.02 -7.43 7.54
CA VAL A 61 -1.32 -6.80 7.31
C VAL A 61 -1.09 -5.33 6.95
N LEU A 62 -1.50 -4.97 5.74
CA LEU A 62 -1.40 -3.60 5.25
C LEU A 62 -2.73 -2.91 5.42
N GLU A 63 -2.72 -1.76 6.08
CA GLU A 63 -3.86 -0.85 6.13
C GLU A 63 -3.47 0.40 5.35
N TYR A 64 -4.34 0.84 4.45
CA TYR A 64 -4.01 1.95 3.57
C TYR A 64 -5.27 2.75 3.22
N GLU A 65 -5.09 4.03 2.92
CA GLU A 65 -6.19 4.83 2.39
C GLU A 65 -6.40 4.43 0.94
N THR A 66 -7.67 4.17 0.57
CA THR A 66 -7.99 3.76 -0.79
C THR A 66 -7.66 4.89 -1.76
N TYR A 67 -7.20 4.51 -2.96
CA TYR A 67 -6.91 5.49 -4.00
C TYR A 67 -8.20 6.17 -4.44
N ASP A 68 -8.17 7.49 -4.41
CA ASP A 68 -9.30 8.31 -4.86
C ASP A 68 -8.83 9.18 -6.01
N ASP A 69 -9.28 8.87 -7.23
CA ASP A 69 -8.94 9.64 -8.40
C ASP A 69 -10.04 10.68 -8.64
N PRO A 70 -9.74 11.96 -8.42
CA PRO A 70 -10.76 13.02 -8.60
C PRO A 70 -11.22 13.14 -10.06
N HIS A 71 -10.50 12.55 -11.00
CA HIS A 71 -10.87 12.55 -12.42
C HIS A 71 -11.60 11.28 -12.84
N ALA A 72 -11.79 10.32 -11.93
CA ALA A 72 -12.53 9.11 -12.23
C ALA A 72 -14.00 9.43 -12.45
N PRO A 73 -14.63 8.81 -13.47
CA PRO A 73 -16.05 9.02 -13.71
C PRO A 73 -16.95 8.48 -12.60
#